data_9e18cc566c114da9354792ce95eaf75b
#
_entry.id   9e18cc566c114da9354792ce95eaf75b
#
_cell.length_a   1.000
_cell.length_b   1.000
_cell.length_c   1.000
_cell.angle_alpha   90.00
_cell.angle_beta   90.00
_cell.angle_gamma   90.00
#
_symmetry.space_group_name_H-M   'P 1'
#
loop_
_entity.id
_entity.type
_entity.pdbx_description
1 polymer ?
#
loop_
_entity_poly.entity_id
_entity_poly.type
_entity_poly.pdbx_seq_one_letter_code
_entity_poly.pdbx_strand_id
1 'polypeptide(L)'
;MKKKLIAASAGVVASGALFFGGAPYYFGGQAEQVLADQYRLLQENGFLTVESRRYERGWFESTETLEVRLKPSLLNNAGNYLPDNLKTVLSEPVTVINHVKHGPFADGLQPAAARVESEFRYSPEVGKVLKRFFGEQAPVTLTNTIGLGGGGR
;
A
#
# COMPACT_ATOMS: atom_id res chain seq x y z
N MET A 1 4.08 -49.20 -15.54
CA MET A 1 4.92 -48.23 -14.85
C MET A 1 4.99 -46.85 -15.54
N LYS A 2 5.17 -46.79 -16.87
CA LYS A 2 5.26 -45.47 -17.59
C LYS A 2 4.03 -44.56 -17.44
N LYS A 3 2.79 -45.09 -17.43
CA LYS A 3 1.55 -44.28 -17.25
C LYS A 3 1.43 -43.65 -15.87
N LYS A 4 1.94 -44.29 -14.80
CA LYS A 4 1.91 -43.71 -13.43
C LYS A 4 2.95 -42.61 -13.25
N LEU A 5 4.11 -42.71 -13.92
CA LEU A 5 5.13 -41.64 -13.90
C LEU A 5 4.66 -40.41 -14.66
N ILE A 6 3.96 -40.57 -15.80
CA ILE A 6 3.42 -39.44 -16.58
C ILE A 6 2.34 -38.72 -15.79
N ALA A 7 1.45 -39.44 -15.08
CA ALA A 7 0.41 -38.83 -14.25
C ALA A 7 1.00 -38.08 -13.05
N ALA A 8 2.05 -38.60 -12.42
CA ALA A 8 2.73 -37.93 -11.31
C ALA A 8 3.47 -36.65 -11.76
N SER A 9 4.16 -36.71 -12.90
CA SER A 9 4.85 -35.54 -13.46
C SER A 9 3.87 -34.45 -13.91
N ALA A 10 2.74 -34.82 -14.52
CA ALA A 10 1.69 -33.88 -14.89
C ALA A 10 1.06 -33.20 -13.66
N GLY A 11 0.85 -33.95 -12.57
CA GLY A 11 0.36 -33.42 -11.31
C GLY A 11 1.30 -32.39 -10.67
N VAL A 12 2.60 -32.66 -10.67
CA VAL A 12 3.62 -31.76 -10.14
C VAL A 12 3.73 -30.49 -10.97
N VAL A 13 3.70 -30.59 -12.29
CA VAL A 13 3.73 -29.45 -13.21
C VAL A 13 2.45 -28.59 -13.07
N ALA A 14 1.28 -29.21 -12.97
CA ALA A 14 0.02 -28.51 -12.78
C ALA A 14 -0.03 -27.79 -11.42
N SER A 15 0.45 -28.44 -10.34
CA SER A 15 0.54 -27.82 -9.02
C SER A 15 1.53 -26.66 -9.00
N GLY A 16 2.68 -26.82 -9.67
CA GLY A 16 3.67 -25.75 -9.83
C GLY A 16 3.10 -24.55 -10.62
N ALA A 17 2.40 -24.81 -11.72
CA ALA A 17 1.77 -23.76 -12.53
C ALA A 17 0.68 -23.01 -11.77
N LEU A 18 -0.13 -23.70 -10.97
CA LEU A 18 -1.13 -23.07 -10.10
C LEU A 18 -0.47 -22.26 -8.98
N PHE A 19 0.60 -22.79 -8.38
CA PHE A 19 1.27 -22.14 -7.24
C PHE A 19 2.09 -20.93 -7.66
N PHE A 20 2.81 -21.01 -8.80
CA PHE A 20 3.64 -19.92 -9.31
C PHE A 20 2.94 -19.04 -10.35
N GLY A 21 1.88 -19.55 -10.98
CA GLY A 21 1.14 -18.85 -12.01
C GLY A 21 -0.19 -18.27 -11.52
N GLY A 22 -1.06 -19.08 -10.93
CA GLY A 22 -2.41 -18.66 -10.56
C GLY A 22 -2.50 -17.95 -9.20
N ALA A 23 -1.81 -18.48 -8.18
CA ALA A 23 -1.92 -17.96 -6.83
C ALA A 23 -1.43 -16.50 -6.70
N PRO A 24 -0.27 -16.09 -7.24
CA PRO A 24 0.15 -14.69 -7.13
C PRO A 24 -0.86 -13.72 -7.75
N TYR A 25 -1.41 -14.06 -8.90
CA TYR A 25 -2.42 -13.22 -9.56
C TYR A 25 -3.71 -13.11 -8.73
N TYR A 26 -4.16 -14.19 -8.13
CA TYR A 26 -5.32 -14.21 -7.24
C TYR A 26 -5.08 -13.37 -5.98
N PHE A 27 -3.93 -13.52 -5.32
CA PHE A 27 -3.58 -12.75 -4.14
C PHE A 27 -3.36 -11.27 -4.45
N GLY A 28 -2.86 -10.94 -5.64
CA GLY A 28 -2.80 -9.57 -6.13
C GLY A 28 -4.18 -8.91 -6.19
N GLY A 29 -5.21 -9.67 -6.62
CA GLY A 29 -6.60 -9.21 -6.61
C GLY A 29 -7.15 -8.97 -5.20
N GLN A 30 -6.83 -9.85 -4.25
CA GLN A 30 -7.20 -9.65 -2.86
C GLN A 30 -6.52 -8.42 -2.25
N ALA A 31 -5.23 -8.23 -2.51
CA ALA A 31 -4.50 -7.05 -2.05
C ALA A 31 -5.11 -5.76 -2.59
N GLU A 32 -5.48 -5.74 -3.89
CA GLU A 32 -6.15 -4.59 -4.51
C GLU A 32 -7.49 -4.26 -3.84
N GLN A 33 -8.29 -5.27 -3.48
CA GLN A 33 -9.56 -5.06 -2.78
C GLN A 33 -9.35 -4.49 -1.39
N VAL A 34 -8.40 -5.02 -0.61
CA VAL A 34 -8.09 -4.51 0.72
C VAL A 34 -7.61 -3.07 0.65
N LEU A 35 -6.75 -2.73 -0.31
CA LEU A 35 -6.29 -1.35 -0.51
C LEU A 35 -7.42 -0.44 -0.99
N ALA A 36 -8.36 -0.94 -1.81
CA ALA A 36 -9.55 -0.18 -2.21
C ALA A 36 -10.49 0.12 -1.03
N ASP A 37 -10.65 -0.82 -0.11
CA ASP A 37 -11.42 -0.59 1.12
C ASP A 37 -10.73 0.41 2.05
N GLN A 38 -9.41 0.32 2.20
CA GLN A 38 -8.62 1.33 2.94
C GLN A 38 -8.74 2.71 2.31
N TYR A 39 -8.69 2.81 0.98
CA TYR A 39 -8.90 4.06 0.25
C TYR A 39 -10.28 4.65 0.56
N ARG A 40 -11.35 3.83 0.55
CA ARG A 40 -12.70 4.28 0.92
C ARG A 40 -12.75 4.82 2.34
N LEU A 41 -12.15 4.12 3.31
CA LEU A 41 -12.07 4.58 4.70
C LEU A 41 -11.29 5.90 4.83
N LEU A 42 -10.23 6.09 4.05
CA LEU A 42 -9.51 7.37 4.00
C LEU A 42 -10.38 8.51 3.47
N GLN A 43 -11.20 8.27 2.45
CA GLN A 43 -12.12 9.27 1.93
C GLN A 43 -13.25 9.62 2.91
N GLU A 44 -13.75 8.63 3.65
CA GLU A 44 -14.81 8.81 4.65
C GLU A 44 -14.30 9.52 5.91
N ASN A 45 -12.99 9.46 6.18
CA ASN A 45 -12.45 10.13 7.35
C ASN A 45 -12.53 11.65 7.21
N GLY A 46 -12.71 12.33 8.36
CA GLY A 46 -12.89 13.79 8.41
C GLY A 46 -11.64 14.60 8.13
N PHE A 47 -10.45 13.98 7.97
CA PHE A 47 -9.15 14.66 8.03
C PHE A 47 -8.45 14.78 6.69
N LEU A 48 -8.56 13.77 5.84
CA LEU A 48 -7.83 13.67 4.58
C LEU A 48 -8.77 13.70 3.37
N THR A 49 -8.27 14.23 2.26
CA THR A 49 -8.85 14.08 0.92
C THR A 49 -7.85 13.33 0.08
N VAL A 50 -8.30 12.28 -0.61
CA VAL A 50 -7.49 11.60 -1.63
C VAL A 50 -7.84 12.22 -2.98
N GLU A 51 -6.88 12.89 -3.61
CA GLU A 51 -7.06 13.60 -4.88
C GLU A 51 -6.97 12.67 -6.06
N SER A 52 -6.05 11.71 -5.99
CA SER A 52 -5.89 10.70 -7.04
C SER A 52 -5.50 9.34 -6.46
N ARG A 53 -5.88 8.30 -7.17
CA ARG A 53 -5.49 6.92 -6.91
C ARG A 53 -5.18 6.23 -8.22
N ARG A 54 -4.00 5.64 -8.30
CA ARG A 54 -3.57 4.81 -9.42
C ARG A 54 -3.07 3.48 -8.90
N TYR A 55 -3.61 2.38 -9.44
CA TYR A 55 -3.16 1.03 -9.12
C TYR A 55 -2.65 0.34 -10.37
N GLU A 56 -1.38 -0.06 -10.35
CA GLU A 56 -0.71 -0.77 -11.43
C GLU A 56 -0.48 -2.21 -10.99
N ARG A 57 -1.30 -3.11 -11.54
CA ARG A 57 -1.25 -4.52 -11.20
C ARG A 57 -0.18 -5.24 -11.99
N GLY A 58 0.77 -5.87 -11.30
CA GLY A 58 1.72 -6.82 -11.86
C GLY A 58 1.38 -8.25 -11.45
N TRP A 59 2.26 -9.19 -11.82
CA TRP A 59 2.06 -10.62 -11.56
C TRP A 59 2.40 -11.00 -10.11
N PHE A 60 3.56 -10.56 -9.61
CA PHE A 60 4.04 -10.80 -8.25
C PHE A 60 4.09 -9.53 -7.41
N GLU A 61 4.15 -8.39 -8.07
CA GLU A 61 4.25 -7.09 -7.46
C GLU A 61 3.27 -6.14 -8.12
N SER A 62 2.67 -5.27 -7.34
CA SER A 62 1.80 -4.20 -7.79
C SER A 62 2.22 -2.90 -7.13
N THR A 63 1.87 -1.78 -7.73
CA THR A 63 2.15 -0.47 -7.15
C THR A 63 0.87 0.34 -7.08
N GLU A 64 0.58 0.89 -5.91
CA GLU A 64 -0.49 1.85 -5.73
C GLU A 64 0.12 3.23 -5.43
N THR A 65 -0.32 4.23 -6.14
CA THR A 65 0.06 5.62 -5.90
C THR A 65 -1.17 6.41 -5.50
N LEU A 66 -1.08 7.09 -4.36
CA LEU A 66 -2.13 7.96 -3.84
C LEU A 66 -1.59 9.37 -3.70
N GLU A 67 -2.38 10.37 -4.05
CA GLU A 67 -2.14 11.75 -3.65
C GLU A 67 -3.13 12.13 -2.56
N VAL A 68 -2.63 12.45 -1.37
CA VAL A 68 -3.43 12.78 -0.19
C VAL A 68 -3.12 14.18 0.27
N ARG A 69 -4.15 14.87 0.76
CA ARG A 69 -4.07 16.22 1.30
C ARG A 69 -4.92 16.35 2.54
N LEU A 70 -4.52 17.21 3.46
CA LEU A 70 -5.39 17.60 4.57
C LEU A 70 -6.62 18.35 4.03
N LYS A 71 -7.79 18.06 4.59
CA LYS A 71 -9.02 18.76 4.21
C LYS A 71 -8.91 20.25 4.53
N PRO A 72 -9.23 21.13 3.58
CA PRO A 72 -9.18 22.59 3.81
C PRO A 72 -9.99 23.04 5.02
N SER A 73 -11.10 22.36 5.33
CA SER A 73 -11.92 22.66 6.50
C SER A 73 -11.15 22.52 7.82
N LEU A 74 -10.22 21.57 7.92
CA LEU A 74 -9.37 21.45 9.10
C LEU A 74 -8.40 22.60 9.24
N LEU A 75 -7.75 22.97 8.13
CA LEU A 75 -6.80 24.07 8.10
C LEU A 75 -7.49 25.40 8.39
N ASN A 76 -8.72 25.59 7.89
CA ASN A 76 -9.52 26.77 8.15
C ASN A 76 -9.97 26.84 9.62
N ASN A 77 -10.41 25.72 10.20
CA ASN A 77 -10.81 25.65 11.61
C ASN A 77 -9.63 25.84 12.56
N ALA A 78 -8.44 25.36 12.19
CA ALA A 78 -7.20 25.60 12.92
C ALA A 78 -6.60 27.00 12.65
N GLY A 79 -7.23 27.78 11.78
CA GLY A 79 -6.71 29.02 11.21
C GLY A 79 -6.29 30.09 12.21
N ASN A 80 -6.92 30.14 13.37
CA ASN A 80 -6.58 31.10 14.42
C ASN A 80 -5.37 30.67 15.27
N TYR A 81 -4.93 29.42 15.15
CA TYR A 81 -3.85 28.84 15.96
C TYR A 81 -2.62 28.51 15.16
N LEU A 82 -2.71 28.48 13.81
CA LEU A 82 -1.61 28.13 12.93
C LEU A 82 -1.09 29.35 12.17
N PRO A 83 0.23 29.60 12.15
CA PRO A 83 0.85 30.58 11.26
C PRO A 83 0.54 30.29 9.78
N ASP A 84 0.40 31.33 8.95
CA ASP A 84 0.01 31.18 7.54
C ASP A 84 1.02 30.37 6.72
N ASN A 85 2.31 30.51 6.99
CA ASN A 85 3.35 29.71 6.36
C ASN A 85 3.20 28.21 6.67
N LEU A 86 2.76 27.86 7.87
CA LEU A 86 2.52 26.48 8.26
C LEU A 86 1.25 25.93 7.59
N LYS A 87 0.19 26.73 7.49
CA LYS A 87 -1.02 26.35 6.75
C LYS A 87 -0.72 26.04 5.30
N THR A 88 0.09 26.90 4.65
CA THR A 88 0.50 26.70 3.26
C THR A 88 1.21 25.34 3.08
N VAL A 89 2.20 25.06 3.94
CA VAL A 89 2.95 23.79 3.88
C VAL A 89 2.04 22.59 4.17
N LEU A 90 1.14 22.67 5.15
CA LEU A 90 0.22 21.59 5.50
C LEU A 90 -0.89 21.38 4.46
N SER A 91 -1.11 22.35 3.56
CA SER A 91 -2.05 22.22 2.44
C SER A 91 -1.45 21.53 1.22
N GLU A 92 -0.13 21.31 1.19
CA GLU A 92 0.52 20.63 0.09
C GLU A 92 0.16 19.13 0.04
N PRO A 93 0.03 18.55 -1.16
CA PRO A 93 -0.23 17.11 -1.29
C PRO A 93 0.98 16.30 -0.87
N VAL A 94 0.71 15.13 -0.30
CA VAL A 94 1.69 14.09 -0.01
C VAL A 94 1.39 12.91 -0.93
N THR A 95 2.41 12.44 -1.64
CA THR A 95 2.30 11.23 -2.45
C THR A 95 2.65 10.03 -1.59
N VAL A 96 1.75 9.07 -1.53
CA VAL A 96 1.96 7.76 -0.90
C VAL A 96 2.12 6.72 -1.98
N ILE A 97 3.24 6.00 -1.97
CA ILE A 97 3.52 4.92 -2.90
C ILE A 97 3.54 3.62 -2.11
N ASN A 98 2.59 2.74 -2.40
CA ASN A 98 2.49 1.42 -1.82
C ASN A 98 3.08 0.39 -2.78
N HIS A 99 4.19 -0.21 -2.40
CA HIS A 99 4.78 -1.35 -3.08
C HIS A 99 4.18 -2.63 -2.50
N VAL A 100 3.43 -3.35 -3.33
CA VAL A 100 2.64 -4.52 -2.92
C VAL A 100 3.28 -5.77 -3.51
N LYS A 101 3.95 -6.55 -2.67
CA LYS A 101 4.39 -7.91 -3.02
C LYS A 101 3.27 -8.87 -2.68
N HIS A 102 2.85 -9.71 -3.60
CA HIS A 102 1.75 -10.63 -3.40
C HIS A 102 2.08 -12.06 -3.82
N GLY A 103 1.41 -13.00 -3.20
CA GLY A 103 1.65 -14.42 -3.35
C GLY A 103 1.63 -15.14 -2.00
N PRO A 104 1.61 -16.48 -2.00
CA PRO A 104 1.45 -17.25 -0.77
C PRO A 104 2.61 -17.09 0.24
N PHE A 105 3.73 -16.53 -0.19
CA PHE A 105 4.92 -16.24 0.61
C PHE A 105 5.40 -14.81 0.46
N ALA A 106 4.48 -13.86 0.32
CA ALA A 106 4.80 -12.44 0.15
C ALA A 106 5.57 -11.84 1.35
N ASP A 107 5.43 -12.41 2.54
CA ASP A 107 6.18 -12.06 3.74
C ASP A 107 7.28 -13.09 4.08
N GLY A 108 8.05 -13.49 3.08
CA GLY A 108 9.14 -14.47 3.21
C GLY A 108 8.62 -15.88 3.45
N LEU A 109 9.01 -16.51 4.58
CA LEU A 109 8.57 -17.87 4.92
C LEU A 109 7.21 -17.91 5.64
N GLN A 110 6.64 -16.76 6.00
CA GLN A 110 5.32 -16.70 6.63
C GLN A 110 4.22 -16.66 5.57
N PRO A 111 3.16 -17.46 5.72
CA PRO A 111 2.04 -17.42 4.80
C PRO A 111 1.33 -16.06 4.87
N ALA A 112 1.35 -15.33 3.75
CA ALA A 112 0.68 -14.04 3.61
C ALA A 112 0.16 -13.89 2.18
N ALA A 113 -0.96 -13.19 2.03
CA ALA A 113 -1.50 -12.87 0.71
C ALA A 113 -0.71 -11.75 0.04
N ALA A 114 -0.34 -10.74 0.82
CA ALA A 114 0.49 -9.65 0.35
C ALA A 114 1.29 -9.00 1.50
N ARG A 115 2.39 -8.36 1.12
CA ARG A 115 3.16 -7.42 1.95
C ARG A 115 3.16 -6.07 1.26
N VAL A 116 2.76 -5.04 1.98
CA VAL A 116 2.69 -3.66 1.51
C VAL A 116 3.77 -2.85 2.21
N GLU A 117 4.63 -2.23 1.43
CA GLU A 117 5.64 -1.27 1.90
C GLU A 117 5.25 0.10 1.38
N SER A 118 4.97 1.05 2.28
CA SER A 118 4.53 2.39 1.93
C SER A 118 5.68 3.38 2.03
N GLU A 119 5.92 4.11 0.95
CA GLU A 119 6.85 5.22 0.84
C GLU A 119 6.07 6.54 0.77
N PHE A 120 6.52 7.56 1.50
CA PHE A 120 5.90 8.88 1.50
C PHE A 120 6.81 9.87 0.79
N ARG A 121 6.30 10.55 -0.23
CA ARG A 121 6.98 11.64 -0.93
C ARG A 121 6.24 12.94 -0.69
N TYR A 122 6.98 13.94 -0.25
CA TYR A 122 6.49 15.27 0.07
C TYR A 122 7.49 16.32 -0.41
N SER A 123 7.05 17.58 -0.48
CA SER A 123 7.90 18.70 -0.87
C SER A 123 9.04 18.92 0.12
N PRO A 124 10.13 19.59 -0.29
CA PRO A 124 11.21 19.98 0.60
C PRO A 124 10.72 20.82 1.78
N GLU A 125 9.69 21.64 1.59
CA GLU A 125 9.09 22.51 2.59
C GLU A 125 8.39 21.70 3.67
N VAL A 126 7.56 20.73 3.26
CA VAL A 126 6.95 19.75 4.19
C VAL A 126 8.03 18.99 4.94
N GLY A 127 9.09 18.56 4.24
CA GLY A 127 10.23 17.87 4.84
C GLY A 127 10.92 18.68 5.94
N LYS A 128 11.12 19.98 5.74
CA LYS A 128 11.69 20.88 6.76
C LYS A 128 10.80 20.96 7.99
N VAL A 129 9.48 21.05 7.80
CA VAL A 129 8.52 21.08 8.91
C VAL A 129 8.54 19.78 9.68
N LEU A 130 8.49 18.64 8.98
CA LEU A 130 8.53 17.32 9.61
C LEU A 130 9.82 17.12 10.42
N LYS A 131 10.98 17.50 9.87
CA LYS A 131 12.26 17.44 10.59
C LYS A 131 12.28 18.30 11.87
N ARG A 132 11.65 19.45 11.82
CA ARG A 132 11.57 20.35 12.98
C ARG A 132 10.75 19.76 14.12
N PHE A 133 9.68 19.02 13.83
CA PHE A 133 8.79 18.44 14.83
C PHE A 133 9.21 17.02 15.26
N PHE A 134 9.76 16.23 14.35
CA PHE A 134 10.05 14.80 14.56
C PHE A 134 11.56 14.47 14.54
N GLY A 135 12.44 15.47 14.32
CA GLY A 135 13.89 15.29 14.26
C GLY A 135 14.37 14.73 12.93
N GLU A 136 15.62 14.28 12.90
CA GLU A 136 16.30 13.76 11.70
C GLU A 136 15.80 12.37 11.26
N GLN A 137 14.98 11.72 12.05
CA GLN A 137 14.40 10.42 11.71
C GLN A 137 13.29 10.60 10.67
N ALA A 138 13.65 10.40 9.43
CA ALA A 138 12.72 10.43 8.29
C ALA A 138 12.90 9.16 7.47
N PRO A 139 12.12 8.98 6.41
CA PRO A 139 10.68 8.97 6.35
C PRO A 139 10.11 7.70 6.98
N VAL A 140 8.92 7.76 7.50
CA VAL A 140 8.24 6.59 8.05
C VAL A 140 7.96 5.62 6.91
N THR A 141 8.70 4.53 6.83
CA THR A 141 8.32 3.39 5.99
C THR A 141 7.34 2.55 6.80
N LEU A 142 6.11 2.49 6.34
CA LEU A 142 5.12 1.60 6.95
C LEU A 142 5.11 0.27 6.21
N THR A 143 5.24 -0.80 6.96
CA THR A 143 5.08 -2.15 6.43
C THR A 143 3.79 -2.74 6.99
N ASN A 144 2.92 -3.21 6.11
CA ASN A 144 1.69 -3.90 6.48
C ASN A 144 1.65 -5.26 5.78
N THR A 145 1.26 -6.30 6.51
CA THR A 145 1.12 -7.65 5.97
C THR A 145 -0.36 -8.02 5.90
N ILE A 146 -0.82 -8.39 4.71
CA ILE A 146 -2.18 -8.87 4.47
C ILE A 146 -2.18 -10.39 4.58
N GLY A 147 -2.87 -10.91 5.59
CA GLY A 147 -3.03 -12.35 5.80
C GLY A 147 -3.85 -13.01 4.69
N LEU A 148 -3.74 -14.35 4.56
CA LEU A 148 -4.46 -15.14 3.56
C LEU A 148 -5.99 -15.00 3.63
N GLY A 149 -6.54 -14.58 4.78
CA GLY A 149 -7.96 -14.29 5.00
C GLY A 149 -8.35 -12.81 4.80
N GLY A 150 -7.45 -11.97 4.27
CA GLY A 150 -7.72 -10.55 4.03
C GLY A 150 -7.57 -9.62 5.25
N GLY A 151 -7.23 -10.14 6.44
CA GLY A 151 -6.92 -9.32 7.61
C GLY A 151 -5.52 -8.72 7.54
N GLY A 152 -5.36 -7.41 7.85
CA GLY A 152 -4.05 -6.75 7.96
C GLY A 152 -3.46 -6.87 9.38
N ARG A 153 -2.12 -6.81 9.45
CA ARG A 153 -1.32 -6.69 10.68
C ARG A 153 -0.29 -5.60 10.55
#